data_b50430bb3ff3534200280adf9f70c624
#
_entry.id   b50430bb3ff3534200280adf9f70c624
#
_cell.length_a   1.000
_cell.length_b   1.000
_cell.length_c   1.000
_cell.angle_alpha   90.00
_cell.angle_beta   90.00
_cell.angle_gamma   90.00
#
_symmetry.space_group_name_H-M   'P 1'
#
loop_
_entity.id
_entity.type
_entity.pdbx_description
1 polymer ?
#
loop_
_entity_poly.entity_id
_entity_poly.type
_entity_poly.pdbx_seq_one_letter_code
_entity_poly.pdbx_strand_id
1 'polypeptide(L)'
;MHSSDDVPHLFQTVIDTPAPRELAEFYRSLLGLRYRDGDARDADESEQPEWLVLTADDGTRRLAFQLAPDLPRPQWPTGSPPQMLHLDMTVDSTAALDQQRARALRFGAAVLTDRSADAAEPLIVFADPSGHPFCIFVTPRTPSR
;
A
#
# COMPACT_ATOMS: atom_id res chain seq x y z
N MET A 1 -23.64 2.07 -22.50
CA MET A 1 -22.65 1.02 -22.19
C MET A 1 -21.46 1.19 -23.13
N HIS A 2 -20.28 1.32 -22.57
CA HIS A 2 -19.07 1.48 -23.38
C HIS A 2 -18.50 0.12 -23.73
N SER A 3 -17.96 -0.02 -24.95
CA SER A 3 -17.15 -1.19 -25.29
C SER A 3 -15.81 -1.08 -24.56
N SER A 4 -15.06 -2.19 -24.49
CA SER A 4 -13.75 -2.22 -23.86
C SER A 4 -12.74 -1.27 -24.54
N ASP A 5 -13.01 -0.89 -25.78
CA ASP A 5 -12.11 -0.01 -26.57
C ASP A 5 -12.47 1.47 -26.44
N ASP A 6 -13.60 1.80 -25.80
CA ASP A 6 -14.07 3.18 -25.71
C ASP A 6 -13.39 3.99 -24.60
N VAL A 7 -12.81 3.32 -23.59
CA VAL A 7 -12.21 3.98 -22.44
C VAL A 7 -10.91 3.27 -22.07
N PRO A 8 -9.96 3.97 -21.46
CA PRO A 8 -8.75 3.31 -20.95
C PRO A 8 -9.08 2.46 -19.73
N HIS A 9 -8.26 1.46 -19.47
CA HIS A 9 -8.36 0.61 -18.28
C HIS A 9 -7.32 1.04 -17.25
N LEU A 10 -7.74 1.12 -15.99
CA LEU A 10 -6.78 1.34 -14.91
C LEU A 10 -5.90 0.09 -14.77
N PHE A 11 -4.58 0.27 -14.99
CA PHE A 11 -3.65 -0.84 -15.02
C PHE A 11 -3.05 -1.13 -13.66
N GLN A 12 -2.53 -0.10 -12.99
CA GLN A 12 -1.90 -0.23 -11.68
C GLN A 12 -1.75 1.14 -11.03
N THR A 13 -1.49 1.16 -9.72
CA THR A 13 -1.10 2.37 -9.01
C THR A 13 0.42 2.36 -8.88
N VAL A 14 1.07 3.47 -9.23
CA VAL A 14 2.53 3.63 -9.10
C VAL A 14 2.83 4.53 -7.91
N ILE A 15 3.72 4.07 -7.03
CA ILE A 15 4.14 4.82 -5.84
C ILE A 15 5.60 5.20 -6.03
N ASP A 16 5.89 6.50 -5.94
CA ASP A 16 7.25 7.02 -5.98
C ASP A 16 7.92 6.85 -4.62
N THR A 17 9.19 6.49 -4.61
CA THR A 17 9.92 6.22 -3.37
C THR A 17 11.42 6.32 -3.61
N PRO A 18 12.20 6.81 -2.62
CA PRO A 18 13.65 6.72 -2.70
C PRO A 18 14.18 5.29 -2.47
N ALA A 19 13.32 4.36 -2.01
CA ALA A 19 13.71 2.99 -1.70
C ALA A 19 12.69 1.98 -2.24
N PRO A 20 12.64 1.73 -3.57
CA PRO A 20 11.64 0.83 -4.17
C PRO A 20 11.66 -0.58 -3.59
N ARG A 21 12.83 -1.17 -3.35
CA ARG A 21 12.89 -2.53 -2.82
C ARG A 21 12.29 -2.62 -1.43
N GLU A 22 12.65 -1.71 -0.56
CA GLU A 22 12.12 -1.69 0.81
C GLU A 22 10.61 -1.46 0.83
N LEU A 23 10.12 -0.52 0.02
CA LEU A 23 8.69 -0.23 -0.02
C LEU A 23 7.90 -1.37 -0.67
N ALA A 24 8.42 -1.97 -1.74
CA ALA A 24 7.79 -3.13 -2.36
C ALA A 24 7.70 -4.32 -1.39
N GLU A 25 8.77 -4.59 -0.62
CA GLU A 25 8.74 -5.65 0.38
C GLU A 25 7.70 -5.38 1.47
N PHE A 26 7.53 -4.13 1.88
CA PHE A 26 6.51 -3.76 2.83
C PHE A 26 5.11 -4.13 2.32
N TYR A 27 4.75 -3.66 1.13
CA TYR A 27 3.40 -3.92 0.59
C TYR A 27 3.21 -5.37 0.16
N ARG A 28 4.26 -6.02 -0.31
CA ARG A 28 4.20 -7.46 -0.59
C ARG A 28 3.81 -8.24 0.66
N SER A 29 4.45 -7.93 1.78
CA SER A 29 4.20 -8.61 3.05
C SER A 29 2.83 -8.24 3.63
N LEU A 30 2.48 -6.96 3.60
CA LEU A 30 1.21 -6.49 4.18
C LEU A 30 -0.01 -7.01 3.41
N LEU A 31 0.04 -6.95 2.08
CA LEU A 31 -1.10 -7.27 1.23
C LEU A 31 -1.06 -8.69 0.67
N GLY A 32 0.00 -9.46 0.94
CA GLY A 32 0.12 -10.81 0.42
C GLY A 32 0.28 -10.84 -1.10
N LEU A 33 0.97 -9.86 -1.67
CA LEU A 33 1.18 -9.78 -3.11
C LEU A 33 2.46 -10.51 -3.52
N ARG A 34 2.65 -10.65 -4.81
CA ARG A 34 3.80 -11.33 -5.40
C ARG A 34 4.54 -10.39 -6.33
N TYR A 35 5.87 -10.56 -6.43
CA TYR A 35 6.62 -9.86 -7.46
C TYR A 35 6.24 -10.38 -8.84
N ARG A 36 6.16 -9.46 -9.80
CA ARG A 36 6.18 -9.84 -11.21
C ARG A 36 7.45 -10.65 -11.48
N ASP A 37 7.37 -11.60 -12.42
CA ASP A 37 8.52 -12.43 -12.81
C ASP A 37 9.72 -11.53 -13.16
N GLY A 38 10.86 -11.82 -12.56
CA GLY A 38 12.09 -11.06 -12.75
C GLY A 38 12.31 -9.92 -11.75
N ASP A 39 11.29 -9.56 -10.96
CA ASP A 39 11.40 -8.42 -10.04
C ASP A 39 11.80 -8.81 -8.62
N ALA A 40 11.83 -10.10 -8.28
CA ALA A 40 12.26 -10.53 -6.96
C ALA A 40 13.72 -10.15 -6.72
N ARG A 41 14.06 -9.91 -5.43
CA ARG A 41 15.42 -9.49 -5.08
C ARG A 41 16.44 -10.53 -5.50
N ASP A 42 17.46 -10.08 -6.23
CA ASP A 42 18.63 -10.87 -6.57
C ASP A 42 19.63 -10.80 -5.41
N ALA A 43 20.37 -11.90 -5.18
CA ALA A 43 21.42 -11.98 -4.16
C ALA A 43 22.52 -10.93 -4.35
N ASP A 44 22.73 -10.50 -5.60
CA ASP A 44 23.77 -9.54 -5.96
C ASP A 44 23.24 -8.10 -6.04
N GLU A 45 22.01 -7.84 -5.61
CA GLU A 45 21.42 -6.50 -5.69
C GLU A 45 22.17 -5.54 -4.76
N SER A 46 22.88 -4.57 -5.35
CA SER A 46 23.67 -3.57 -4.63
C SER A 46 23.11 -2.16 -4.75
N GLU A 47 22.25 -1.91 -5.71
CA GLU A 47 21.62 -0.61 -5.95
C GLU A 47 20.10 -0.74 -5.89
N GLN A 48 19.41 0.39 -5.65
CA GLN A 48 17.97 0.41 -5.68
C GLN A 48 17.49 0.15 -7.11
N PRO A 49 16.56 -0.79 -7.32
CA PRO A 49 15.94 -0.95 -8.62
C PRO A 49 15.13 0.29 -8.99
N GLU A 50 15.10 0.61 -10.27
CA GLU A 50 14.36 1.78 -10.75
C GLU A 50 12.85 1.55 -10.77
N TRP A 51 12.44 0.28 -10.89
CA TRP A 51 11.04 -0.08 -11.09
C TRP A 51 10.78 -1.50 -10.60
N LEU A 52 9.73 -1.67 -9.79
CA LEU A 52 9.27 -2.98 -9.31
C LEU A 52 7.77 -3.08 -9.43
N VAL A 53 7.25 -4.28 -9.67
CA VAL A 53 5.81 -4.51 -9.81
C VAL A 53 5.37 -5.64 -8.88
N LEU A 54 4.27 -5.39 -8.18
CA LEU A 54 3.57 -6.40 -7.38
C LEU A 54 2.24 -6.76 -8.03
N THR A 55 1.93 -8.05 -8.00
CA THR A 55 0.72 -8.60 -8.61
C THR A 55 -0.06 -9.43 -7.59
N ALA A 56 -1.34 -9.64 -7.87
CA ALA A 56 -2.12 -10.69 -7.21
C ALA A 56 -1.65 -12.07 -7.71
N ASP A 57 -2.16 -13.13 -7.08
CA ASP A 57 -1.76 -14.51 -7.44
C ASP A 57 -2.07 -14.86 -8.90
N ASP A 58 -3.13 -14.27 -9.46
CA ASP A 58 -3.53 -14.49 -10.85
C ASP A 58 -2.74 -13.65 -11.86
N GLY A 59 -1.77 -12.86 -11.39
CA GLY A 59 -0.97 -11.98 -12.24
C GLY A 59 -1.56 -10.58 -12.44
N THR A 60 -2.74 -10.30 -11.89
CA THR A 60 -3.32 -8.96 -11.98
C THR A 60 -2.40 -7.93 -11.33
N ARG A 61 -2.05 -6.89 -12.09
CA ARG A 61 -1.21 -5.79 -11.60
C ARG A 61 -1.90 -5.04 -10.48
N ARG A 62 -1.18 -4.77 -9.39
CA ARG A 62 -1.72 -4.03 -8.25
C ARG A 62 -0.95 -2.76 -7.99
N LEU A 63 0.33 -2.87 -7.67
CA LEU A 63 1.18 -1.75 -7.31
C LEU A 63 2.48 -1.82 -8.10
N ALA A 64 3.02 -0.66 -8.44
CA ALA A 64 4.37 -0.54 -8.94
C ALA A 64 5.11 0.51 -8.12
N PHE A 65 6.43 0.44 -8.10
CA PHE A 65 7.27 1.34 -7.32
C PHE A 65 8.34 1.90 -8.23
N GLN A 66 8.42 3.23 -8.27
CA GLN A 66 9.37 3.95 -9.13
C GLN A 66 10.39 4.68 -8.27
N LEU A 67 11.65 4.52 -8.61
CA LEU A 67 12.73 5.21 -7.90
C LEU A 67 12.64 6.71 -8.10
N ALA A 68 12.54 7.44 -6.99
CA ALA A 68 12.57 8.90 -6.93
C ALA A 68 13.52 9.28 -5.79
N PRO A 69 14.86 9.38 -6.06
CA PRO A 69 15.88 9.46 -5.01
C PRO A 69 15.70 10.64 -4.07
N ASP A 70 15.20 11.75 -4.54
CA ASP A 70 15.07 12.98 -3.77
C ASP A 70 13.66 13.26 -3.27
N LEU A 71 12.78 12.25 -3.30
CA LEU A 71 11.40 12.44 -2.89
C LEU A 71 11.33 12.74 -1.39
N PRO A 72 10.78 13.90 -0.98
CA PRO A 72 10.60 14.19 0.44
C PRO A 72 9.46 13.36 1.03
N ARG A 73 9.53 13.11 2.35
CA ARG A 73 8.46 12.40 3.04
C ARG A 73 7.21 13.28 3.09
N PRO A 74 6.04 12.78 2.65
CA PRO A 74 4.81 13.57 2.76
C PRO A 74 4.43 13.78 4.23
N GLN A 75 3.80 14.92 4.50
CA GLN A 75 3.31 15.27 5.84
C GLN A 75 1.83 14.94 5.96
N TRP A 76 1.41 14.57 7.15
CA TRP A 76 0.02 14.22 7.42
C TRP A 76 -0.35 14.65 8.86
N PRO A 77 -1.54 15.16 9.10
CA PRO A 77 -2.62 15.48 8.15
C PRO A 77 -2.38 16.77 7.37
N THR A 78 -1.47 17.61 7.83
CA THR A 78 -1.10 18.87 7.18
C THR A 78 0.42 18.99 7.15
N GLY A 79 0.93 19.90 6.34
CA GLY A 79 2.35 20.16 6.24
C GLY A 79 2.81 20.25 4.79
N SER A 80 4.12 20.36 4.61
CA SER A 80 4.73 20.49 3.28
C SER A 80 5.90 19.51 3.13
N PRO A 81 5.88 18.66 2.11
CA PRO A 81 4.81 18.52 1.13
C PRO A 81 3.64 17.72 1.72
N PRO A 82 2.40 18.00 1.30
CA PRO A 82 1.26 17.21 1.76
C PRO A 82 1.20 15.87 1.03
N GLN A 83 0.43 14.93 1.58
CA GLN A 83 0.08 13.73 0.82
C GLN A 83 -0.74 14.15 -0.41
N MET A 84 -0.52 13.44 -1.51
CA MET A 84 -1.27 13.68 -2.75
C MET A 84 -2.24 12.55 -3.08
N LEU A 85 -1.94 11.36 -2.61
CA LEU A 85 -2.77 10.17 -2.69
C LEU A 85 -2.59 9.36 -1.42
N HIS A 86 -3.54 8.47 -1.16
CA HIS A 86 -3.34 7.43 -0.15
C HIS A 86 -4.09 6.16 -0.60
N LEU A 87 -3.68 5.03 -0.07
CA LEU A 87 -4.34 3.75 -0.32
C LEU A 87 -5.32 3.49 0.82
N ASP A 88 -6.49 2.98 0.48
CA ASP A 88 -7.47 2.48 1.43
C ASP A 88 -7.51 0.96 1.37
N MET A 89 -7.44 0.34 2.54
CA MET A 89 -7.55 -1.11 2.71
C MET A 89 -8.67 -1.39 3.69
N THR A 90 -9.25 -2.57 3.61
CA THR A 90 -10.35 -2.93 4.49
C THR A 90 -10.15 -4.30 5.10
N VAL A 91 -10.71 -4.46 6.28
CA VAL A 91 -10.81 -5.75 6.99
C VAL A 91 -12.25 -5.94 7.46
N ASP A 92 -12.60 -7.17 7.87
CA ASP A 92 -13.98 -7.52 8.15
C ASP A 92 -14.43 -7.20 9.58
N SER A 93 -13.49 -6.98 10.50
CA SER A 93 -13.80 -6.81 11.93
C SER A 93 -12.76 -5.98 12.65
N THR A 94 -13.10 -5.49 13.84
CA THR A 94 -12.15 -4.76 14.69
C THR A 94 -11.01 -5.67 15.16
N ALA A 95 -11.29 -6.96 15.40
CA ALA A 95 -10.24 -7.91 15.74
C ALA A 95 -9.22 -8.06 14.59
N ALA A 96 -9.71 -8.12 13.35
CA ALA A 96 -8.85 -8.16 12.18
C ALA A 96 -8.06 -6.85 12.02
N LEU A 97 -8.65 -5.70 12.35
CA LEU A 97 -7.95 -4.42 12.33
C LEU A 97 -6.78 -4.41 13.31
N ASP A 98 -6.98 -4.92 14.54
CA ASP A 98 -5.91 -5.02 15.52
C ASP A 98 -4.76 -5.92 15.04
N GLN A 99 -5.10 -7.03 14.39
CA GLN A 99 -4.09 -7.92 13.80
C GLN A 99 -3.28 -7.21 12.71
N GLN A 100 -3.94 -6.44 11.85
CA GLN A 100 -3.25 -5.72 10.78
C GLN A 100 -2.42 -4.56 11.33
N ARG A 101 -2.87 -3.93 12.40
CA ARG A 101 -2.05 -2.93 13.09
C ARG A 101 -0.71 -3.52 13.53
N ALA A 102 -0.74 -4.68 14.20
CA ALA A 102 0.48 -5.35 14.64
C ALA A 102 1.39 -5.74 13.46
N ARG A 103 0.79 -6.27 12.39
CA ARG A 103 1.55 -6.66 11.18
C ARG A 103 2.18 -5.45 10.51
N ALA A 104 1.43 -4.38 10.31
CA ALA A 104 1.92 -3.17 9.67
C ALA A 104 3.12 -2.59 10.44
N LEU A 105 3.02 -2.50 11.76
CA LEU A 105 4.12 -2.02 12.59
C LEU A 105 5.35 -2.93 12.49
N ARG A 106 5.13 -4.25 12.50
CA ARG A 106 6.24 -5.21 12.36
C ARG A 106 6.96 -5.06 11.02
N PHE A 107 6.25 -4.72 9.96
CA PHE A 107 6.83 -4.56 8.62
C PHE A 107 7.42 -3.17 8.37
N GLY A 108 7.29 -2.24 9.32
CA GLY A 108 7.95 -0.94 9.23
C GLY A 108 7.04 0.27 9.10
N ALA A 109 5.74 0.12 9.21
CA ALA A 109 4.82 1.26 9.22
C ALA A 109 4.83 1.96 10.57
N ALA A 110 4.38 3.21 10.59
CA ALA A 110 4.10 3.96 11.81
C ALA A 110 2.62 4.32 11.88
N VAL A 111 2.05 4.40 13.07
CA VAL A 111 0.67 4.85 13.26
C VAL A 111 0.64 6.38 13.26
N LEU A 112 -0.18 6.97 12.40
CA LEU A 112 -0.40 8.42 12.37
C LEU A 112 -1.63 8.80 13.21
N THR A 113 -2.71 8.06 13.09
CA THR A 113 -3.93 8.25 13.88
C THR A 113 -4.62 6.92 14.08
N ASP A 114 -4.95 6.61 15.33
CA ASP A 114 -5.67 5.38 15.69
C ASP A 114 -7.10 5.75 16.12
N ARG A 115 -8.07 5.43 15.27
CA ARG A 115 -9.49 5.58 15.55
C ARG A 115 -10.19 4.22 15.57
N SER A 116 -9.47 3.18 15.97
CA SER A 116 -10.02 1.82 16.02
C SER A 116 -11.16 1.68 17.04
N ALA A 117 -11.23 2.56 18.04
CA ALA A 117 -12.30 2.56 19.05
C ALA A 117 -13.56 3.31 18.60
N ASP A 118 -13.55 3.98 17.45
CA ASP A 118 -14.71 4.68 16.93
C ASP A 118 -15.75 3.63 16.49
N ALA A 119 -16.90 3.61 17.17
CA ALA A 119 -17.92 2.60 16.90
C ALA A 119 -18.57 2.76 15.52
N ALA A 120 -18.64 3.99 15.00
CA ALA A 120 -19.27 4.26 13.71
C ALA A 120 -18.34 3.91 12.55
N GLU A 121 -17.05 4.21 12.69
CA GLU A 121 -16.09 4.04 11.60
C GLU A 121 -14.70 3.69 12.17
N PRO A 122 -14.50 2.44 12.61
CA PRO A 122 -13.18 2.03 13.09
C PRO A 122 -12.15 2.08 11.97
N LEU A 123 -11.08 2.86 12.18
CA LEU A 123 -10.00 2.97 11.19
C LEU A 123 -8.69 3.36 11.87
N ILE A 124 -7.60 3.05 11.18
CA ILE A 124 -6.26 3.50 11.57
C ILE A 124 -5.59 4.08 10.32
N VAL A 125 -4.95 5.25 10.48
CA VAL A 125 -4.11 5.84 9.44
C VAL A 125 -2.66 5.54 9.79
N PHE A 126 -1.93 4.98 8.83
CA PHE A 126 -0.52 4.64 8.95
C PHE A 126 0.32 5.46 7.97
N ALA A 127 1.61 5.57 8.26
CA ALA A 127 2.61 5.94 7.27
C ALA A 127 3.38 4.67 6.88
N ASP A 128 3.59 4.45 5.58
CA ASP A 128 4.45 3.38 5.12
C ASP A 128 5.94 3.74 5.34
N PRO A 129 6.90 2.85 5.07
CA PRO A 129 8.32 3.15 5.28
C PRO A 129 8.84 4.40 4.57
N SER A 130 8.23 4.80 3.47
CA SER A 130 8.57 6.04 2.76
C SER A 130 7.78 7.26 3.23
N GLY A 131 6.83 7.06 4.15
CA GLY A 131 6.02 8.14 4.72
C GLY A 131 4.69 8.35 4.03
N HIS A 132 4.35 7.58 2.99
CA HIS A 132 3.04 7.71 2.34
C HIS A 132 1.93 7.22 3.28
N PRO A 133 0.90 8.03 3.53
CA PRO A 133 -0.23 7.56 4.34
C PRO A 133 -1.03 6.47 3.64
N PHE A 134 -1.51 5.52 4.43
CA PHE A 134 -2.54 4.57 4.01
C PHE A 134 -3.47 4.28 5.18
N CYS A 135 -4.69 3.89 4.87
CA CYS A 135 -5.72 3.61 5.87
C CYS A 135 -6.11 2.15 5.84
N ILE A 136 -6.39 1.59 7.01
CA ILE A 136 -7.10 0.31 7.11
C ILE A 136 -8.35 0.58 7.93
N PHE A 137 -9.51 0.21 7.40
CA PHE A 137 -10.79 0.42 8.07
C PHE A 137 -11.63 -0.85 8.05
N VAL A 138 -12.65 -0.88 8.90
CA VAL A 138 -13.52 -2.04 9.01
C VAL A 138 -14.71 -1.88 8.08
N THR A 139 -14.86 -2.85 7.17
CA THR A 139 -16.07 -2.99 6.35
C THR A 139 -16.57 -4.40 6.58
N PRO A 140 -17.67 -4.57 7.34
CA PRO A 140 -18.17 -5.92 7.57
C PRO A 140 -18.48 -6.61 6.27
N ARG A 141 -18.10 -7.90 6.20
CA ARG A 141 -18.33 -8.69 4.99
C ARG A 141 -19.82 -8.82 4.73
N THR A 142 -20.24 -8.46 3.52
CA THR A 142 -21.63 -8.68 3.10
C THR A 142 -21.80 -10.15 2.75
N PRO A 143 -22.84 -10.85 3.27
CA PRO A 143 -23.09 -12.23 2.89
C PRO A 143 -23.28 -12.37 1.38
N SER A 144 -22.72 -13.45 0.81
CA SER A 144 -22.91 -13.77 -0.60
C SER A 144 -24.39 -14.03 -0.87
N ARG A 145 -24.90 -13.49 -1.95
CA ARG A 145 -26.24 -13.77 -2.41
C ARG A 145 -26.28 -15.02 -3.29
#